data_a033a98756b337f366b9c8e7127a903d
#
_entry.id   a033a98756b337f366b9c8e7127a903d
#
_cell.length_a   1.000
_cell.length_b   1.000
_cell.length_c   1.000
_cell.angle_alpha   90.00
_cell.angle_beta   90.00
_cell.angle_gamma   90.00
#
_symmetry.space_group_name_H-M   'P 1'
#
loop_
_entity.id
_entity.type
_entity.pdbx_description
1 polymer ?
#
loop_
_entity_poly.entity_id
_entity_poly.type
_entity_poly.pdbx_seq_one_letter_code
_entity_poly.pdbx_strand_id
1 'polypeptide(L)'
;SACEAWMTADWLKAFPEAKIPQTEADIKSKNRTPTVLYNGMLHPLIGMTMKGVIWYQGEDNWNRAHTYADMFTRLINGWRAEWKQGDFPFYYCQIAPYDYGIITEKGKEVINSAYLREAQAKVEHRVANSGMAVLL
;
A
#
# COMPACT_ATOMS: atom_id res chain seq x y z
N SER A 1 3.83 7.82 3.19
CA SER A 1 2.43 7.83 2.72
C SER A 1 1.71 6.55 3.13
N ALA A 2 0.40 6.60 3.25
CA ALA A 2 -0.43 5.42 3.44
C ALA A 2 -0.72 4.72 2.10
N CYS A 3 -0.81 3.39 2.10
CA CYS A 3 -1.16 2.60 0.91
C CYS A 3 -2.53 3.01 0.36
N GLU A 4 -3.50 3.26 1.24
CA GLU A 4 -4.86 3.69 0.93
C GLU A 4 -4.93 4.97 0.10
N ALA A 5 -3.95 5.86 0.26
CA ALA A 5 -3.90 7.11 -0.49
C ALA A 5 -3.66 6.90 -2.00
N TRP A 6 -3.09 5.77 -2.39
CA TRP A 6 -2.76 5.39 -3.77
C TRP A 6 -3.80 4.47 -4.44
N MET A 7 -4.97 4.34 -3.83
CA MET A 7 -6.04 3.43 -4.26
C MET A 7 -7.30 4.19 -4.64
N THR A 8 -8.15 3.57 -5.46
CA THR A 8 -9.49 4.11 -5.74
C THR A 8 -10.45 3.86 -4.59
N ALA A 9 -11.52 4.64 -4.52
CA ALA A 9 -12.60 4.42 -3.57
C ALA A 9 -13.24 3.03 -3.72
N ASP A 10 -13.36 2.55 -4.96
CA ASP A 10 -13.95 1.24 -5.24
C ASP A 10 -13.09 0.08 -4.70
N TRP A 11 -11.78 0.14 -4.87
CA TRP A 11 -10.88 -0.88 -4.32
C TRP A 11 -10.89 -0.89 -2.79
N LEU A 12 -11.10 0.27 -2.18
CA LEU A 12 -11.12 0.43 -0.72
C LEU A 12 -12.41 -0.04 -0.06
N LYS A 13 -13.47 -0.35 -0.80
CA LYS A 13 -14.71 -0.93 -0.25
C LYS A 13 -14.49 -2.23 0.54
N ALA A 14 -13.42 -2.97 0.22
CA ALA A 14 -13.04 -4.18 0.95
C ALA A 14 -12.37 -3.89 2.31
N PHE A 15 -12.05 -2.63 2.61
CA PHE A 15 -11.33 -2.20 3.81
C PHE A 15 -12.12 -1.11 4.53
N PRO A 16 -13.12 -1.46 5.33
CA PRO A 16 -14.05 -0.51 5.94
C PRO A 16 -13.39 0.47 6.92
N GLU A 17 -12.20 0.17 7.41
CA GLU A 17 -11.39 1.07 8.22
C GLU A 17 -10.79 2.24 7.42
N ALA A 18 -10.65 2.10 6.10
CA ALA A 18 -10.17 3.15 5.22
C ALA A 18 -11.30 4.17 4.94
N LYS A 19 -11.34 5.22 5.75
CA LYS A 19 -12.36 6.28 5.63
C LYS A 19 -12.08 7.17 4.44
N ILE A 20 -12.88 7.01 3.39
CA ILE A 20 -12.78 7.81 2.17
C ILE A 20 -13.33 9.22 2.44
N PRO A 21 -12.57 10.30 2.09
CA PRO A 21 -13.02 11.66 2.29
C PRO A 21 -14.25 11.95 1.43
N GLN A 22 -15.23 12.64 2.00
CA GLN A 22 -16.44 13.07 1.30
C GLN A 22 -16.33 14.52 0.83
N THR A 23 -15.52 15.30 1.51
CA THR A 23 -15.31 16.72 1.22
C THR A 23 -13.82 17.05 1.30
N GLU A 24 -13.44 18.20 0.77
CA GLU A 24 -12.07 18.70 0.85
C GLU A 24 -11.62 18.96 2.30
N ALA A 25 -12.55 19.31 3.17
CA ALA A 25 -12.29 19.52 4.60
C ALA A 25 -11.88 18.21 5.34
N ASP A 26 -12.22 17.05 4.80
CA ASP A 26 -11.83 15.75 5.36
C ASP A 26 -10.35 15.42 5.07
N ILE A 27 -9.72 16.13 4.14
CA ILE A 27 -8.33 15.91 3.73
C ILE A 27 -7.37 16.59 4.71
N LYS A 28 -7.12 15.94 5.84
CA LYS A 28 -6.19 16.46 6.85
C LYS A 28 -4.71 16.26 6.50
N SER A 29 -4.40 15.24 5.71
CA SER A 29 -3.05 14.91 5.29
C SER A 29 -3.10 14.27 3.90
N LYS A 30 -2.63 14.97 2.88
CA LYS A 30 -2.71 14.53 1.47
C LYS A 30 -2.07 13.17 1.21
N ASN A 31 -0.97 12.87 1.89
CA ASN A 31 -0.25 11.62 1.72
C ASN A 31 -0.78 10.43 2.57
N ARG A 32 -1.75 10.69 3.46
CA ARG A 32 -2.35 9.67 4.33
C ARG A 32 -3.83 9.45 4.06
N THR A 33 -4.51 10.47 3.55
CA THR A 33 -5.94 10.39 3.28
C THR A 33 -6.21 9.46 2.10
N PRO A 34 -7.10 8.47 2.25
CA PRO A 34 -7.46 7.54 1.18
C PRO A 34 -7.80 8.23 -0.13
N THR A 35 -7.39 7.66 -1.25
CA THR A 35 -7.65 8.10 -2.63
C THR A 35 -6.92 9.37 -3.10
N VAL A 36 -6.41 10.19 -2.22
CA VAL A 36 -5.94 11.54 -2.57
C VAL A 36 -4.73 11.51 -3.51
N LEU A 37 -3.75 10.64 -3.26
CA LEU A 37 -2.58 10.51 -4.14
C LEU A 37 -2.95 9.80 -5.45
N TYR A 38 -3.86 8.84 -5.41
CA TYR A 38 -4.38 8.24 -6.63
C TYR A 38 -5.02 9.30 -7.52
N ASN A 39 -5.97 10.07 -7.01
CA ASN A 39 -6.72 11.05 -7.80
C ASN A 39 -5.84 12.20 -8.31
N GLY A 40 -4.92 12.69 -7.47
CA GLY A 40 -4.13 13.88 -7.80
C GLY A 40 -2.83 13.60 -8.55
N MET A 41 -2.26 12.41 -8.42
CA MET A 41 -0.94 12.11 -8.97
C MET A 41 -0.94 10.93 -9.94
N LEU A 42 -1.65 9.85 -9.63
CA LEU A 42 -1.60 8.63 -10.43
C LEU A 42 -2.61 8.63 -11.57
N HIS A 43 -3.86 8.95 -11.29
CA HIS A 43 -4.93 8.95 -12.27
C HIS A 43 -4.64 9.80 -13.53
N PRO A 44 -4.02 10.99 -13.42
CA PRO A 44 -3.65 11.78 -14.60
C PRO A 44 -2.59 11.12 -15.51
N LEU A 45 -1.86 10.12 -14.99
CA LEU A 45 -0.80 9.42 -15.73
C LEU A 45 -1.30 8.13 -16.42
N ILE A 46 -2.54 7.71 -16.14
CA ILE A 46 -3.12 6.52 -16.76
C ILE A 46 -3.18 6.73 -18.28
N GLY A 47 -2.66 5.75 -19.03
CA GLY A 47 -2.53 5.82 -20.47
C GLY A 47 -1.11 6.12 -20.95
N MET A 48 -0.22 6.57 -20.09
CA MET A 48 1.22 6.64 -20.41
C MET A 48 1.81 5.23 -20.42
N THR A 49 2.57 4.90 -21.43
CA THR A 49 3.31 3.63 -21.47
C THR A 49 4.41 3.64 -20.42
N MET A 50 4.50 2.57 -19.62
CA MET A 50 5.57 2.37 -18.64
C MET A 50 6.16 0.96 -18.73
N LYS A 51 7.41 0.80 -18.31
CA LYS A 51 8.09 -0.51 -18.28
C LYS A 51 7.80 -1.30 -17.03
N GLY A 52 7.40 -0.66 -15.96
CA GLY A 52 7.14 -1.28 -14.67
C GLY A 52 7.11 -0.24 -13.55
N VAL A 53 6.99 -0.72 -12.34
CA VAL A 53 6.95 0.11 -11.12
C VAL A 53 8.07 -0.29 -10.18
N ILE A 54 8.71 0.70 -9.58
CA ILE A 54 9.57 0.56 -8.41
C ILE A 54 8.86 1.25 -7.25
N TRP A 55 8.62 0.52 -6.17
CA TRP A 55 7.78 0.96 -5.07
C TRP A 55 8.50 0.92 -3.73
N TYR A 56 8.41 2.00 -2.97
CA TYR A 56 8.85 2.05 -1.58
C TYR A 56 7.79 2.74 -0.72
N GLN A 57 7.10 1.95 0.07
CA GLN A 57 6.04 2.43 0.96
C GLN A 57 5.73 1.33 2.00
N GLY A 58 5.19 1.70 3.15
CA GLY A 58 4.73 0.75 4.16
C GLY A 58 4.77 1.35 5.57
N GLU A 59 5.67 2.30 5.82
CA GLU A 59 5.92 2.86 7.14
C GLU A 59 4.66 3.45 7.80
N ASP A 60 3.80 4.08 7.02
CA ASP A 60 2.56 4.66 7.56
C ASP A 60 1.48 3.61 7.87
N ASN A 61 1.65 2.40 7.35
CA ASN A 61 0.74 1.26 7.58
C ASN A 61 1.22 0.32 8.69
N TRP A 62 2.27 0.65 9.42
CA TRP A 62 2.89 -0.22 10.41
C TRP A 62 1.91 -0.79 11.45
N ASN A 63 0.92 -0.01 11.85
CA ASN A 63 -0.11 -0.39 12.83
C ASN A 63 -1.34 -1.08 12.21
N ARG A 64 -1.34 -1.29 10.89
CA ARG A 64 -2.43 -1.93 10.12
C ARG A 64 -1.91 -3.09 9.26
N ALA A 65 -0.87 -3.78 9.75
CA ALA A 65 -0.22 -4.87 9.02
C ALA A 65 -1.16 -6.01 8.64
N HIS A 66 -2.22 -6.25 9.43
CA HIS A 66 -3.19 -7.32 9.23
C HIS A 66 -3.98 -7.20 7.90
N THR A 67 -4.18 -5.98 7.40
CA THR A 67 -4.85 -5.74 6.11
C THR A 67 -3.88 -5.45 4.97
N TYR A 68 -2.62 -5.19 5.26
CA TYR A 68 -1.67 -4.65 4.29
C TYR A 68 -1.40 -5.58 3.11
N ALA A 69 -1.24 -6.87 3.34
CA ALA A 69 -0.96 -7.81 2.24
C ALA A 69 -2.11 -7.86 1.23
N ASP A 70 -3.36 -7.87 1.69
CA ASP A 70 -4.54 -7.86 0.83
C ASP A 70 -4.70 -6.51 0.11
N MET A 71 -4.46 -5.43 0.82
CA MET A 71 -4.54 -4.07 0.30
C MET A 71 -3.48 -3.83 -0.79
N PHE A 72 -2.23 -4.18 -0.54
CA PHE A 72 -1.14 -3.99 -1.49
C PHE A 72 -1.30 -4.90 -2.71
N THR A 73 -1.72 -6.14 -2.53
CA THR A 73 -2.09 -7.03 -3.65
C THR A 73 -3.17 -6.39 -4.53
N ARG A 74 -4.22 -5.85 -3.91
CA ARG A 74 -5.30 -5.17 -4.64
C ARG A 74 -4.84 -3.91 -5.35
N LEU A 75 -3.94 -3.14 -4.74
CA LEU A 75 -3.34 -1.96 -5.36
C LEU A 75 -2.58 -2.34 -6.64
N ILE A 76 -1.70 -3.34 -6.59
CA ILE A 76 -0.89 -3.77 -7.74
C ILE A 76 -1.81 -4.24 -8.88
N ASN A 77 -2.76 -5.10 -8.57
CA ASN A 77 -3.71 -5.61 -9.57
C ASN A 77 -4.61 -4.50 -10.14
N GLY A 78 -5.02 -3.57 -9.30
CA GLY A 78 -5.80 -2.40 -9.72
C GLY A 78 -5.03 -1.51 -10.69
N TRP A 79 -3.79 -1.18 -10.39
CA TRP A 79 -2.95 -0.39 -11.31
C TRP A 79 -2.74 -1.10 -12.64
N ARG A 80 -2.49 -2.41 -12.63
CA ARG A 80 -2.37 -3.20 -13.86
C ARG A 80 -3.65 -3.17 -14.71
N ALA A 81 -4.80 -3.28 -14.06
CA ALA A 81 -6.10 -3.21 -14.73
C ALA A 81 -6.34 -1.81 -15.37
N GLU A 82 -5.99 -0.74 -14.68
CA GLU A 82 -6.13 0.64 -15.19
C GLU A 82 -5.18 0.93 -16.36
N TRP A 83 -3.93 0.48 -16.27
CA TRP A 83 -2.94 0.70 -17.33
C TRP A 83 -3.17 -0.15 -18.57
N LYS A 84 -3.82 -1.31 -18.43
CA LYS A 84 -4.10 -2.23 -19.54
C LYS A 84 -2.86 -2.67 -20.35
N GLN A 85 -1.72 -2.80 -19.65
CA GLN A 85 -0.44 -3.24 -20.23
C GLN A 85 -0.03 -4.64 -19.75
N GLY A 86 -1.00 -5.47 -19.32
CA GLY A 86 -0.73 -6.79 -18.76
C GLY A 86 -0.05 -6.72 -17.40
N ASP A 87 0.58 -7.82 -17.01
CA ASP A 87 1.28 -7.95 -15.73
C ASP A 87 2.69 -7.34 -15.80
N PHE A 88 2.76 -6.03 -15.98
CA PHE A 88 4.05 -5.34 -15.97
C PHE A 88 4.82 -5.57 -14.65
N PRO A 89 6.17 -5.55 -14.67
CA PRO A 89 6.98 -5.75 -13.48
C PRO A 89 6.62 -4.77 -12.36
N PHE A 90 6.45 -5.29 -11.15
CA PHE A 90 6.20 -4.49 -9.96
C PHE A 90 7.18 -4.90 -8.87
N TYR A 91 8.26 -4.15 -8.73
CA TYR A 91 9.29 -4.41 -7.73
C TYR A 91 9.16 -3.45 -6.56
N TYR A 92 9.36 -3.96 -5.36
CA TYR A 92 9.21 -3.13 -4.17
C TYR A 92 10.26 -3.44 -3.11
N CYS A 93 10.54 -2.46 -2.28
CA CYS A 93 11.38 -2.64 -1.11
C CYS A 93 10.54 -3.01 0.09
N GLN A 94 10.99 -4.00 0.84
CA GLN A 94 10.51 -4.21 2.20
C GLN A 94 10.96 -3.02 3.06
N ILE A 95 10.08 -2.46 3.90
CA ILE A 95 10.48 -1.37 4.78
C ILE A 95 11.65 -1.78 5.68
N ALA A 96 12.55 -0.84 5.95
CA ALA A 96 13.63 -1.06 6.89
C ALA A 96 13.08 -1.35 8.31
N PRO A 97 13.77 -2.16 9.10
CA PRO A 97 13.44 -2.30 10.51
C PRO A 97 13.53 -0.93 11.21
N TYR A 98 12.49 -0.57 11.93
CA TYR A 98 12.45 0.69 12.68
C TYR A 98 11.57 0.53 13.92
N ASP A 99 11.90 1.22 14.96
CA ASP A 99 11.09 1.29 16.17
C ASP A 99 9.95 2.29 16.00
N TYR A 100 8.83 1.81 15.47
CA TYR A 100 7.59 2.59 15.33
C TYR A 100 6.79 2.66 16.62
N GLY A 101 7.25 2.00 17.68
CA GLY A 101 6.54 1.81 18.93
C GLY A 101 6.08 0.37 19.13
N ILE A 102 5.57 0.11 20.30
CA ILE A 102 5.13 -1.21 20.73
C ILE A 102 3.61 -1.21 20.83
N ILE A 103 2.95 -2.13 20.16
CA ILE A 103 1.55 -2.46 20.44
C ILE A 103 1.54 -3.60 21.46
N THR A 104 0.72 -3.47 22.47
CA THR A 104 0.47 -4.53 23.43
C THR A 104 -0.77 -5.30 23.00
N GLU A 105 -0.60 -6.52 22.50
CA GLU A 105 -1.69 -7.46 22.27
C GLU A 105 -1.72 -8.51 23.39
N LYS A 106 -2.87 -8.60 24.06
CA LYS A 106 -3.07 -9.58 25.18
C LYS A 106 -1.97 -9.53 26.24
N GLY A 107 -1.48 -8.33 26.55
CA GLY A 107 -0.44 -8.11 27.56
C GLY A 107 0.98 -8.48 27.10
N LYS A 108 1.20 -8.76 25.81
CA LYS A 108 2.52 -8.99 25.24
C LYS A 108 2.92 -7.83 24.32
N GLU A 109 4.15 -7.39 24.45
CA GLU A 109 4.74 -6.41 23.55
C GLU A 109 4.99 -7.03 22.18
N VAL A 110 4.61 -6.32 21.11
CA VAL A 110 4.74 -6.76 19.74
C VAL A 110 5.48 -5.71 18.91
N ILE A 111 6.53 -6.10 18.23
CA ILE A 111 7.30 -5.21 17.36
C ILE A 111 6.58 -5.09 16.02
N ASN A 112 6.01 -3.94 15.75
CA ASN A 112 5.10 -3.74 14.62
C ASN A 112 5.76 -3.77 13.25
N SER A 113 6.99 -3.29 13.10
CA SER A 113 7.70 -3.35 11.83
C SER A 113 7.84 -4.78 11.31
N ALA A 114 7.99 -5.77 12.19
CA ALA A 114 8.08 -7.18 11.81
C ALA A 114 6.80 -7.69 11.14
N TYR A 115 5.62 -7.30 11.65
CA TYR A 115 4.34 -7.71 11.06
C TYR A 115 4.11 -7.10 9.68
N LEU A 116 4.44 -5.82 9.51
CA LEU A 116 4.31 -5.20 8.20
C LEU A 116 5.32 -5.78 7.22
N ARG A 117 6.56 -6.03 7.64
CA ARG A 117 7.57 -6.69 6.83
C ARG A 117 7.14 -8.08 6.38
N GLU A 118 6.52 -8.86 7.27
CA GLU A 118 5.91 -10.14 6.93
C GLU A 118 4.75 -9.98 5.93
N ALA A 119 3.89 -8.99 6.12
CA ALA A 119 2.80 -8.70 5.19
C ALA A 119 3.32 -8.35 3.79
N GLN A 120 4.42 -7.57 3.70
CA GLN A 120 5.08 -7.27 2.42
C GLN A 120 5.65 -8.54 1.77
N ALA A 121 6.28 -9.43 2.53
CA ALA A 121 6.81 -10.70 2.00
C ALA A 121 5.71 -11.62 1.44
N LYS A 122 4.52 -11.63 2.05
CA LYS A 122 3.38 -12.41 1.55
C LYS A 122 2.91 -11.98 0.16
N VAL A 123 3.07 -10.70 -0.20
CA VAL A 123 2.64 -10.17 -1.50
C VAL A 123 3.44 -10.75 -2.66
N GLU A 124 4.74 -10.98 -2.50
CA GLU A 124 5.61 -11.57 -3.52
C GLU A 124 5.08 -12.92 -4.03
N HIS A 125 4.46 -13.70 -3.15
CA HIS A 125 3.88 -15.00 -3.51
C HIS A 125 2.43 -14.93 -4.03
N ARG A 126 1.81 -13.74 -3.99
CA ARG A 126 0.41 -13.54 -4.41
C ARG A 126 0.27 -12.85 -5.76
N VAL A 127 1.32 -12.18 -6.20
CA VAL A 127 1.29 -11.33 -7.41
C VAL A 127 2.34 -11.81 -8.38
N ALA A 128 1.91 -12.20 -9.59
CA ALA A 128 2.82 -12.57 -10.66
C ALA A 128 3.71 -11.38 -11.09
N ASN A 129 4.89 -11.67 -11.61
CA ASN A 129 5.86 -10.67 -12.08
C ASN A 129 6.11 -9.53 -11.07
N SER A 130 6.27 -9.93 -9.81
CA SER A 130 6.66 -9.04 -8.71
C SER A 130 7.93 -9.56 -8.02
N GLY A 131 8.60 -8.69 -7.30
CA GLY A 131 9.77 -9.05 -6.51
C GLY A 131 10.02 -8.05 -5.41
N MET A 132 10.55 -8.54 -4.29
CA MET A 132 10.82 -7.74 -3.10
C MET A 132 12.31 -7.65 -2.81
N ALA A 133 12.83 -6.45 -2.63
CA ALA A 133 14.16 -6.22 -2.08
C ALA A 133 14.07 -6.08 -0.56
N VAL A 134 14.81 -6.91 0.16
CA VAL A 134 14.88 -6.86 1.63
C VAL A 134 15.85 -5.76 2.05
N LEU A 135 15.41 -4.88 2.93
CA LEU A 135 16.26 -3.89 3.59
C LEU A 135 16.62 -4.35 5.02
N LEU A 136 17.88 -4.15 5.38
CA LEU A 136 18.44 -4.49 6.69
C LEU A 136 18.60 -3.25 7.55
#